data_7f7e8c0b5531bab088211873c100c826
#
_entry.id   7f7e8c0b5531bab088211873c100c826
#
_cell.length_a   1.000
_cell.length_b   1.000
_cell.length_c   1.000
_cell.angle_alpha   90.00
_cell.angle_beta   90.00
_cell.angle_gamma   90.00
#
_symmetry.space_group_name_H-M   'P 1'
#
loop_
_entity.id
_entity.type
_entity.pdbx_description
1 polymer ?
#
loop_
_entity_poly.entity_id
_entity_poly.type
_entity_poly.pdbx_seq_one_letter_code
_entity_poly.pdbx_strand_id
1 'polypeptide(L)'
;MNRTLRNLLALLGPLLLVLLGGAVLGDTASAVAPPAGQATRYTMTAFTNSSESNLYVYDSPDATGFTLQKGPAYTPPSGLIRDPSIFKHTDGYYYLTYTTNWTGNTIGFARSADRVNWTFLNNHTIPISGLTRTWAPEWFIDTDGSVNVIVSLTAASTATHFTAYKITATNAALTTWSAPTQLSGIGPNHIDTFIVKVGSTYHAFTKNETTKYIEYATASSLTGPYTMRKTGDWAGFGDWVEGPALVQLDNGGWRIYYDGYRAGKYWYSDSYDNFATWSAPTEVPGLSGFIRHATVLKETAPGGVTLPTNETRSLRSVNYPDRYAAVRSDSLGYLDPVSTSSSTAVKQSATFTVVPGLADANCYSFRDSSGRYLRHWDFRVRFDSGNDTDTFKKDATYCARPGSASGSVRLESYNYPGRYIRHSNYALRVDPFQNTDAFRADSSFTVVSPMA
;
A
#
# COMPACT_ATOMS: atom_id res chain seq x y z
N MET A 1 34.19 -85.82 -25.05
CA MET A 1 32.73 -86.13 -24.78
C MET A 1 32.09 -84.75 -24.46
N ASN A 2 31.40 -84.19 -25.45
CA ASN A 2 30.00 -83.85 -25.45
C ASN A 2 29.57 -82.96 -24.21
N ARG A 3 28.93 -81.83 -24.28
CA ARG A 3 28.02 -81.18 -25.24
C ARG A 3 27.75 -79.71 -24.74
N THR A 4 27.85 -78.79 -25.61
CA THR A 4 26.79 -77.87 -26.15
C THR A 4 26.02 -76.98 -25.21
N LEU A 5 26.01 -75.72 -25.64
CA LEU A 5 24.90 -74.78 -25.76
C LEU A 5 24.66 -73.86 -24.50
N ARG A 6 24.33 -72.60 -24.57
CA ARG A 6 23.80 -71.74 -25.66
C ARG A 6 23.95 -70.25 -25.21
N ASN A 7 24.16 -69.43 -26.16
CA ASN A 7 24.10 -67.96 -26.08
C ASN A 7 22.81 -67.41 -25.45
N LEU A 8 22.92 -66.41 -24.61
CA LEU A 8 21.89 -65.38 -24.50
C LEU A 8 22.60 -64.06 -24.36
N LEU A 9 22.54 -63.25 -25.44
CA LEU A 9 22.79 -61.85 -25.44
C LEU A 9 21.67 -61.11 -24.61
N ALA A 10 22.04 -60.44 -23.56
CA ALA A 10 21.17 -59.43 -22.92
C ALA A 10 21.62 -58.08 -23.36
N LEU A 11 20.79 -57.41 -24.14
CA LEU A 11 20.90 -56.01 -24.52
C LEU A 11 20.70 -55.11 -23.26
N LEU A 12 21.74 -54.45 -22.85
CA LEU A 12 21.67 -53.34 -21.91
C LEU A 12 21.37 -52.04 -22.70
N GLY A 13 20.11 -51.64 -22.71
CA GLY A 13 19.73 -50.31 -23.14
C GLY A 13 20.05 -49.26 -22.07
N PRO A 14 20.44 -48.05 -22.43
CA PRO A 14 20.70 -47.02 -21.47
C PRO A 14 19.39 -46.50 -20.84
N LEU A 15 19.27 -46.62 -19.53
CA LEU A 15 18.20 -46.03 -18.75
C LEU A 15 18.39 -44.51 -18.73
N LEU A 16 17.61 -43.82 -19.52
CA LEU A 16 17.54 -42.33 -19.52
C LEU A 16 16.81 -41.90 -18.25
N LEU A 17 17.58 -41.47 -17.25
CA LEU A 17 17.04 -40.86 -16.02
C LEU A 17 16.51 -39.47 -16.38
N VAL A 18 15.22 -39.33 -16.65
CA VAL A 18 14.54 -38.03 -16.76
C VAL A 18 14.39 -37.50 -15.34
N LEU A 19 15.28 -36.58 -14.95
CA LEU A 19 15.08 -35.74 -13.78
C LEU A 19 13.91 -34.80 -14.10
N LEU A 20 12.71 -35.15 -13.69
CA LEU A 20 11.60 -34.24 -13.55
C LEU A 20 11.96 -33.26 -12.42
N GLY A 21 12.54 -32.14 -12.81
CA GLY A 21 12.64 -30.98 -11.95
C GLY A 21 11.22 -30.51 -11.64
N GLY A 22 10.67 -30.95 -10.51
CA GLY A 22 9.46 -30.36 -9.95
C GLY A 22 9.77 -28.93 -9.61
N ALA A 23 9.29 -27.99 -10.43
CA ALA A 23 9.17 -26.61 -10.00
C ALA A 23 8.24 -26.63 -8.79
N VAL A 24 8.81 -26.39 -7.61
CA VAL A 24 8.03 -26.01 -6.43
C VAL A 24 7.44 -24.65 -6.76
N LEU A 25 6.20 -24.64 -7.25
CA LEU A 25 5.39 -23.44 -7.29
C LEU A 25 5.19 -23.05 -5.82
N GLY A 26 5.96 -22.07 -5.36
CA GLY A 26 5.72 -21.46 -4.08
C GLY A 26 4.28 -20.99 -4.04
N ASP A 27 3.56 -21.33 -2.97
CA ASP A 27 2.24 -20.81 -2.69
C ASP A 27 2.31 -19.26 -2.71
N THR A 28 1.98 -18.68 -3.85
CA THR A 28 1.65 -17.28 -3.92
C THR A 28 0.37 -17.12 -3.12
N ALA A 29 0.44 -16.44 -1.99
CA ALA A 29 -0.74 -16.09 -1.22
C ALA A 29 -1.74 -15.42 -2.18
N SER A 30 -2.82 -16.15 -2.50
CA SER A 30 -3.87 -15.65 -3.38
C SER A 30 -4.46 -14.40 -2.74
N ALA A 31 -4.51 -13.31 -3.51
CA ALA A 31 -5.19 -12.09 -3.09
C ALA A 31 -6.64 -12.45 -2.75
N VAL A 32 -7.02 -12.26 -1.50
CA VAL A 32 -8.41 -12.40 -1.07
C VAL A 32 -9.07 -11.05 -1.30
N ALA A 33 -9.97 -10.97 -2.29
CA ALA A 33 -10.78 -9.77 -2.51
C ALA A 33 -11.58 -9.44 -1.25
N PRO A 34 -11.73 -8.16 -0.88
CA PRO A 34 -12.55 -7.77 0.24
C PRO A 34 -14.00 -8.28 0.07
N PRO A 35 -14.71 -8.61 1.17
CA PRO A 35 -16.11 -8.97 1.11
C PRO A 35 -16.97 -7.92 0.42
N ALA A 36 -18.11 -8.31 -0.16
CA ALA A 36 -19.04 -7.40 -0.83
C ALA A 36 -19.41 -6.22 0.09
N GLY A 37 -19.32 -4.99 -0.43
CA GLY A 37 -19.55 -3.77 0.34
C GLY A 37 -18.38 -3.33 1.22
N GLN A 38 -17.22 -3.97 1.09
CA GLN A 38 -15.98 -3.58 1.74
C GLN A 38 -14.90 -3.28 0.69
N ALA A 39 -13.98 -2.41 1.02
CA ALA A 39 -12.83 -2.08 0.18
C ALA A 39 -11.54 -2.13 1.00
N THR A 40 -10.44 -2.40 0.34
CA THR A 40 -9.13 -2.23 0.96
C THR A 40 -8.85 -0.77 1.19
N ARG A 41 -8.32 -0.47 2.36
CA ARG A 41 -7.76 0.84 2.71
C ARG A 41 -6.34 0.65 3.20
N TYR A 42 -5.45 1.47 2.68
CA TYR A 42 -4.07 1.60 3.12
C TYR A 42 -3.94 2.93 3.86
N THR A 43 -3.74 2.89 5.17
CA THR A 43 -3.52 4.08 6.00
C THR A 43 -2.04 4.26 6.25
N MET A 44 -1.48 5.38 5.81
CA MET A 44 -0.08 5.74 6.03
C MET A 44 0.04 6.76 7.16
N THR A 45 0.95 6.51 8.08
CA THR A 45 1.38 7.48 9.11
C THR A 45 2.81 7.89 8.87
N ALA A 46 3.11 9.18 8.93
CA ALA A 46 4.42 9.73 8.62
C ALA A 46 4.72 10.98 9.46
N PHE A 47 5.99 11.28 9.67
CA PHE A 47 6.45 12.64 10.01
C PHE A 47 6.97 13.34 8.74
N THR A 48 7.47 14.57 8.83
CA THR A 48 7.85 15.33 7.64
C THR A 48 9.27 15.85 7.70
N ASN A 49 9.85 16.18 6.54
CA ASN A 49 11.17 16.80 6.43
C ASN A 49 11.29 18.10 7.24
N SER A 50 10.20 18.85 7.38
CA SER A 50 10.18 20.16 8.04
C SER A 50 9.78 20.09 9.51
N SER A 51 9.26 18.95 10.00
CA SER A 51 8.75 18.82 11.36
C SER A 51 8.87 17.40 11.90
N GLU A 52 9.66 17.24 12.93
CA GLU A 52 9.77 16.02 13.72
C GLU A 52 8.79 15.98 14.89
N SER A 53 7.84 16.92 14.94
CA SER A 53 6.90 17.08 16.06
C SER A 53 5.46 16.77 15.70
N ASN A 54 5.17 16.47 14.44
CA ASN A 54 3.80 16.32 13.94
C ASN A 54 3.61 15.05 13.14
N LEU A 55 2.53 14.32 13.47
CA LEU A 55 2.04 13.20 12.70
C LEU A 55 1.17 13.68 11.54
N TYR A 56 1.32 13.06 10.39
CA TYR A 56 0.43 13.19 9.23
C TYR A 56 -0.18 11.82 8.91
N VAL A 57 -1.46 11.81 8.55
CA VAL A 57 -2.22 10.60 8.22
C VAL A 57 -2.80 10.72 6.83
N TYR A 58 -2.56 9.71 6.02
CA TYR A 58 -3.03 9.61 4.64
C TYR A 58 -3.75 8.29 4.43
N ASP A 59 -4.74 8.27 3.54
CA ASP A 59 -5.39 7.03 3.09
C ASP A 59 -5.19 6.85 1.58
N SER A 60 -5.07 5.59 1.18
CA SER A 60 -5.02 5.16 -0.21
C SER A 60 -5.89 3.92 -0.43
N PRO A 61 -6.59 3.80 -1.56
CA PRO A 61 -7.27 2.57 -1.95
C PRO A 61 -6.35 1.56 -2.65
N ASP A 62 -5.17 1.97 -3.09
CA ASP A 62 -4.29 1.23 -3.99
C ASP A 62 -2.82 1.18 -3.54
N ALA A 63 -2.54 1.68 -2.33
CA ALA A 63 -1.19 1.80 -1.78
C ALA A 63 -0.23 2.73 -2.59
N THR A 64 -0.74 3.47 -3.59
CA THR A 64 0.07 4.35 -4.47
C THR A 64 -0.34 5.81 -4.35
N GLY A 65 -1.61 6.11 -4.60
CA GLY A 65 -2.16 7.46 -4.52
C GLY A 65 -2.72 7.74 -3.14
N PHE A 66 -1.97 8.44 -2.30
CA PHE A 66 -2.38 8.77 -0.93
C PHE A 66 -3.05 10.13 -0.85
N THR A 67 -4.17 10.19 -0.13
CA THR A 67 -4.92 11.43 0.16
C THR A 67 -4.76 11.79 1.62
N LEU A 68 -4.40 13.05 1.90
CA LEU A 68 -4.30 13.55 3.27
C LEU A 68 -5.65 13.45 3.98
N GLN A 69 -5.68 12.75 5.10
CA GLN A 69 -6.83 12.70 5.99
C GLN A 69 -6.75 13.79 7.06
N LYS A 70 -5.55 13.94 7.66
CA LYS A 70 -5.27 14.99 8.62
C LYS A 70 -3.77 15.24 8.76
N GLY A 71 -3.39 16.51 8.81
CA GLY A 71 -2.01 16.93 9.06
C GLY A 71 -1.92 18.41 9.50
N PRO A 72 -1.41 18.67 10.71
CA PRO A 72 -1.03 17.73 11.76
C PRO A 72 -2.23 16.96 12.36
N ALA A 73 -2.08 15.65 12.51
CA ALA A 73 -3.09 14.80 13.13
C ALA A 73 -2.85 14.62 14.63
N TYR A 74 -1.58 14.65 15.04
CA TYR A 74 -1.15 14.49 16.42
C TYR A 74 0.20 15.16 16.64
N THR A 75 0.34 15.79 17.79
CA THR A 75 1.58 16.31 18.34
C THR A 75 1.72 15.73 19.74
N PRO A 76 2.79 15.03 20.07
CA PRO A 76 2.99 14.49 21.41
C PRO A 76 3.11 15.66 22.43
N PRO A 77 2.73 15.43 23.70
CA PRO A 77 2.80 16.45 24.74
C PRO A 77 4.24 16.88 25.08
N SER A 78 5.21 16.06 24.72
CA SER A 78 6.64 16.34 24.87
C SER A 78 7.48 15.50 23.92
N GLY A 79 8.65 16.01 23.54
CA GLY A 79 9.61 15.32 22.67
C GLY A 79 9.25 15.41 21.18
N LEU A 80 9.67 14.38 20.45
CA LEU A 80 9.52 14.26 19.01
C LEU A 80 8.46 13.22 18.67
N ILE A 81 8.08 13.20 17.40
CA ILE A 81 7.38 12.09 16.78
C ILE A 81 8.08 11.76 15.47
N ARG A 82 9.06 10.85 15.54
CA ARG A 82 9.72 10.27 14.39
C ARG A 82 9.31 8.82 14.23
N ASP A 83 9.47 8.28 13.04
CA ASP A 83 9.33 6.86 12.75
C ASP A 83 7.96 6.30 13.26
N PRO A 84 6.83 6.96 12.93
CA PRO A 84 5.54 6.58 13.49
C PRO A 84 5.02 5.28 12.86
N SER A 85 4.81 4.25 13.67
CA SER A 85 4.24 2.98 13.26
C SER A 85 2.80 2.82 13.76
N ILE A 86 1.90 2.36 12.88
CA ILE A 86 0.46 2.21 13.14
C ILE A 86 0.01 0.76 13.02
N PHE A 87 -0.86 0.32 13.93
CA PHE A 87 -1.64 -0.90 13.75
C PHE A 87 -3.06 -0.74 14.31
N LYS A 88 -3.98 -1.64 13.92
CA LYS A 88 -5.33 -1.74 14.47
C LYS A 88 -5.41 -2.93 15.41
N HIS A 89 -5.77 -2.65 16.66
CA HIS A 89 -5.91 -3.68 17.69
C HIS A 89 -7.32 -4.31 17.69
N THR A 90 -7.44 -5.49 18.27
CA THR A 90 -8.71 -6.25 18.35
C THR A 90 -9.78 -5.56 19.22
N ASP A 91 -9.42 -4.58 20.05
CA ASP A 91 -10.34 -3.71 20.77
C ASP A 91 -11.04 -2.65 19.90
N GLY A 92 -10.69 -2.60 18.60
CA GLY A 92 -11.24 -1.66 17.62
C GLY A 92 -10.49 -0.34 17.51
N TYR A 93 -9.55 -0.05 18.40
CA TYR A 93 -8.73 1.17 18.33
C TYR A 93 -7.49 0.97 17.45
N TYR A 94 -7.01 2.08 16.93
CA TYR A 94 -5.72 2.21 16.29
C TYR A 94 -4.68 2.66 17.30
N TYR A 95 -3.51 2.07 17.25
CA TYR A 95 -2.39 2.40 18.11
C TYR A 95 -1.20 2.87 17.30
N LEU A 96 -0.52 3.88 17.83
CA LEU A 96 0.69 4.46 17.30
C LEU A 96 1.82 4.23 18.27
N THR A 97 2.98 3.83 17.77
CA THR A 97 4.27 3.90 18.49
C THR A 97 5.23 4.78 17.71
N TYR A 98 6.14 5.46 18.37
CA TYR A 98 7.05 6.42 17.73
C TYR A 98 8.30 6.67 18.55
N THR A 99 9.36 7.11 17.88
CA THR A 99 10.59 7.64 18.50
C THR A 99 10.31 8.99 19.16
N THR A 100 10.62 9.10 20.44
CA THR A 100 10.31 10.28 21.28
C THR A 100 11.43 11.33 21.30
N ASN A 101 12.67 10.93 21.00
CA ASN A 101 13.83 11.81 21.06
C ASN A 101 15.04 11.23 20.30
N TRP A 102 15.97 12.07 19.95
CA TRP A 102 17.28 11.67 19.39
C TRP A 102 18.14 10.88 20.38
N THR A 103 17.98 11.13 21.68
CA THR A 103 18.69 10.46 22.76
C THR A 103 17.70 10.03 23.83
N GLY A 104 18.05 8.99 24.58
CA GLY A 104 17.25 8.49 25.68
C GLY A 104 16.79 7.05 25.50
N ASN A 105 15.92 6.60 26.38
CA ASN A 105 15.52 5.21 26.51
C ASN A 105 13.99 5.01 26.47
N THR A 106 13.26 5.93 25.82
CA THR A 106 11.79 5.89 25.77
C THR A 106 11.27 5.79 24.33
N ILE A 107 10.13 5.11 24.17
CA ILE A 107 9.27 5.15 23.00
C ILE A 107 7.90 5.68 23.39
N GLY A 108 7.21 6.35 22.48
CA GLY A 108 5.90 6.95 22.74
C GLY A 108 4.77 6.06 22.22
N PHE A 109 3.60 6.17 22.89
CA PHE A 109 2.36 5.53 22.47
C PHE A 109 1.20 6.52 22.45
N ALA A 110 0.37 6.41 21.40
CA ALA A 110 -0.91 7.11 21.29
C ALA A 110 -1.97 6.15 20.73
N ARG A 111 -3.25 6.49 20.89
CA ARG A 111 -4.36 5.72 20.30
C ARG A 111 -5.38 6.62 19.63
N SER A 112 -6.15 6.05 18.71
CA SER A 112 -7.24 6.71 17.99
C SER A 112 -8.40 5.76 17.76
N ALA A 113 -9.64 6.27 17.84
CA ALA A 113 -10.81 5.50 17.43
C ALA A 113 -11.04 5.55 15.91
N ASP A 114 -10.45 6.53 15.21
CA ASP A 114 -10.75 6.86 13.81
C ASP A 114 -9.52 7.07 12.92
N ARG A 115 -8.29 6.81 13.42
CA ARG A 115 -6.97 7.01 12.77
C ARG A 115 -6.53 8.47 12.66
N VAL A 116 -7.41 9.44 12.80
CA VAL A 116 -7.12 10.86 12.53
C VAL A 116 -7.12 11.73 13.78
N ASN A 117 -7.84 11.32 14.82
CA ASN A 117 -7.86 12.01 16.11
C ASN A 117 -7.16 11.13 17.16
N TRP A 118 -5.96 11.55 17.56
CA TRP A 118 -5.09 10.77 18.42
C TRP A 118 -5.05 11.32 19.84
N THR A 119 -4.99 10.42 20.80
CA THR A 119 -4.82 10.72 22.22
C THR A 119 -3.54 10.08 22.71
N PHE A 120 -2.70 10.87 23.38
CA PHE A 120 -1.50 10.37 24.04
C PHE A 120 -1.86 9.31 25.10
N LEU A 121 -1.10 8.22 25.14
CA LEU A 121 -1.23 7.19 26.15
C LEU A 121 -0.13 7.32 27.21
N ASN A 122 1.10 7.07 26.81
CA ASN A 122 2.28 7.16 27.67
C ASN A 122 3.57 7.12 26.84
N ASN A 123 4.68 7.42 27.51
CA ASN A 123 6.02 7.06 27.07
C ASN A 123 6.46 5.84 27.87
N HIS A 124 6.88 4.78 27.18
CA HIS A 124 7.42 3.58 27.82
C HIS A 124 8.94 3.65 27.89
N THR A 125 9.47 3.48 29.10
CA THR A 125 10.91 3.40 29.33
C THR A 125 11.40 1.98 29.09
N ILE A 126 12.33 1.78 28.18
CA ILE A 126 12.97 0.48 27.96
C ILE A 126 13.90 0.17 29.14
N PRO A 127 13.67 -0.93 29.88
CA PRO A 127 14.39 -1.20 31.13
C PRO A 127 15.77 -1.85 30.89
N ILE A 128 16.60 -1.20 30.08
CA ILE A 128 18.01 -1.55 29.89
C ILE A 128 18.86 -0.37 30.38
N SER A 129 19.77 -0.66 31.32
CA SER A 129 20.64 0.37 31.88
C SER A 129 21.62 0.90 30.84
N GLY A 130 21.87 2.21 30.88
CA GLY A 130 22.86 2.86 30.03
C GLY A 130 22.45 3.10 28.57
N LEU A 131 21.19 2.82 28.20
CA LEU A 131 20.72 3.17 26.85
C LEU A 131 20.86 4.66 26.58
N THR A 132 21.42 4.97 25.41
CA THR A 132 21.62 6.33 24.95
C THR A 132 20.65 6.70 23.80
N ARG A 133 20.16 5.69 23.05
CA ARG A 133 19.21 5.87 21.95
C ARG A 133 18.24 4.70 21.86
N THR A 134 16.99 5.03 21.52
CA THR A 134 15.88 4.11 21.36
C THR A 134 15.08 4.60 20.15
N TRP A 135 15.30 3.98 18.98
CA TRP A 135 14.83 4.48 17.69
C TRP A 135 13.94 3.49 16.95
N ALA A 136 13.07 4.06 16.11
CA ALA A 136 12.26 3.37 15.12
C ALA A 136 11.50 2.15 15.70
N PRO A 137 10.57 2.38 16.63
CA PRO A 137 9.70 1.32 17.12
C PRO A 137 8.69 0.94 16.04
N GLU A 138 8.60 -0.36 15.72
CA GLU A 138 7.70 -0.91 14.71
C GLU A 138 6.78 -1.97 15.31
N TRP A 139 5.48 -1.88 15.00
CA TRP A 139 4.53 -2.89 15.41
C TRP A 139 4.75 -4.21 14.67
N PHE A 140 4.70 -5.30 15.40
CA PHE A 140 4.64 -6.65 14.82
C PHE A 140 3.62 -7.50 15.60
N ILE A 141 2.53 -7.86 14.93
CA ILE A 141 1.51 -8.74 15.48
C ILE A 141 1.74 -10.15 14.93
N ASP A 142 2.06 -11.09 15.81
CA ASP A 142 2.32 -12.46 15.40
C ASP A 142 1.01 -13.24 15.19
N THR A 143 1.10 -14.37 14.54
CA THR A 143 -0.05 -15.25 14.20
C THR A 143 -0.72 -15.88 15.42
N ASP A 144 -0.05 -15.90 16.57
CA ASP A 144 -0.64 -16.29 17.86
C ASP A 144 -1.42 -15.15 18.55
N GLY A 145 -1.47 -13.97 17.92
CA GLY A 145 -2.12 -12.78 18.45
C GLY A 145 -1.25 -11.96 19.41
N SER A 146 -0.01 -12.34 19.65
CA SER A 146 0.90 -11.54 20.47
C SER A 146 1.24 -10.22 19.78
N VAL A 147 1.13 -9.12 20.55
CA VAL A 147 1.43 -7.77 20.10
C VAL A 147 2.86 -7.41 20.52
N ASN A 148 3.72 -7.20 19.57
CA ASN A 148 5.13 -6.89 19.77
C ASN A 148 5.48 -5.52 19.20
N VAL A 149 6.46 -4.86 19.81
CA VAL A 149 7.17 -3.70 19.24
C VAL A 149 8.62 -4.09 19.02
N ILE A 150 9.09 -3.93 17.79
CA ILE A 150 10.50 -4.09 17.41
C ILE A 150 11.15 -2.72 17.51
N VAL A 151 12.32 -2.62 18.13
CA VAL A 151 12.96 -1.34 18.39
C VAL A 151 14.47 -1.44 18.29
N SER A 152 15.11 -0.39 17.80
CA SER A 152 16.57 -0.29 17.64
C SER A 152 17.19 0.40 18.87
N LEU A 153 18.06 -0.32 19.58
CA LEU A 153 18.64 0.13 20.85
C LEU A 153 20.16 0.22 20.76
N THR A 154 20.74 1.25 21.40
CA THR A 154 22.17 1.30 21.64
C THR A 154 22.51 1.97 22.98
N ALA A 155 23.58 1.51 23.61
CA ALA A 155 24.22 2.12 24.78
C ALA A 155 25.50 2.90 24.39
N ALA A 156 25.86 2.95 23.11
CA ALA A 156 27.01 3.71 22.64
C ALA A 156 26.79 5.22 22.78
N SER A 157 27.84 5.97 23.06
CA SER A 157 27.77 7.45 23.15
C SER A 157 27.44 8.11 21.81
N THR A 158 27.66 7.42 20.71
CA THR A 158 27.36 7.84 19.34
C THR A 158 26.23 6.99 18.75
N ALA A 159 25.66 7.39 17.61
CA ALA A 159 24.65 6.62 16.89
C ALA A 159 25.27 5.43 16.15
N THR A 160 25.81 4.48 16.89
CA THR A 160 26.50 3.27 16.41
C THR A 160 26.17 2.08 17.31
N HIS A 161 26.53 0.86 16.86
CA HIS A 161 26.35 -0.37 17.62
C HIS A 161 24.90 -0.67 17.99
N PHE A 162 23.97 -0.26 17.14
CA PHE A 162 22.56 -0.57 17.33
C PHE A 162 22.30 -2.07 17.22
N THR A 163 21.35 -2.52 18.01
CA THR A 163 20.85 -3.90 17.98
C THR A 163 19.32 -3.86 18.01
N ALA A 164 18.68 -4.74 17.24
CA ALA A 164 17.24 -4.88 17.21
C ALA A 164 16.77 -5.70 18.42
N TYR A 165 15.75 -5.19 19.12
CA TYR A 165 15.06 -5.84 20.24
C TYR A 165 13.57 -5.89 20.01
N LYS A 166 12.88 -6.80 20.69
CA LYS A 166 11.43 -6.77 20.82
C LYS A 166 11.01 -6.61 22.28
N ILE A 167 9.88 -5.96 22.49
CA ILE A 167 9.07 -6.04 23.69
C ILE A 167 7.70 -6.57 23.31
N THR A 168 7.07 -7.35 24.19
CA THR A 168 5.75 -7.94 23.97
C THR A 168 4.76 -7.37 24.96
N ALA A 169 3.57 -6.98 24.53
CA ALA A 169 2.50 -6.53 25.42
C ALA A 169 2.09 -7.67 26.37
N THR A 170 1.99 -7.36 27.66
CA THR A 170 1.60 -8.32 28.69
C THR A 170 0.15 -8.15 29.15
N ASN A 171 -0.53 -7.13 28.64
CA ASN A 171 -1.96 -6.90 28.84
C ASN A 171 -2.65 -6.39 27.55
N ALA A 172 -3.95 -6.62 27.45
CA ALA A 172 -4.75 -6.21 26.29
C ALA A 172 -4.85 -4.67 26.12
N ALA A 173 -4.60 -3.90 27.16
CA ALA A 173 -4.62 -2.43 27.11
C ALA A 173 -3.34 -1.84 26.54
N LEU A 174 -2.34 -2.65 26.21
CA LEU A 174 -1.02 -2.26 25.70
C LEU A 174 -0.30 -1.23 26.59
N THR A 175 -0.44 -1.38 27.91
CA THR A 175 0.15 -0.46 28.90
C THR A 175 1.32 -1.08 29.66
N THR A 176 1.47 -2.40 29.61
CA THR A 176 2.56 -3.13 30.25
C THR A 176 3.26 -4.04 29.24
N TRP A 177 4.58 -4.14 29.38
CA TRP A 177 5.46 -4.78 28.40
C TRP A 177 6.40 -5.78 29.07
N SER A 178 6.80 -6.81 28.34
CA SER A 178 7.84 -7.74 28.77
C SER A 178 9.21 -7.06 28.85
N ALA A 179 10.15 -7.73 29.50
CA ALA A 179 11.56 -7.38 29.36
C ALA A 179 11.96 -7.42 27.87
N PRO A 180 12.85 -6.51 27.42
CA PRO A 180 13.35 -6.51 26.05
C PRO A 180 14.13 -7.80 25.73
N THR A 181 13.84 -8.38 24.57
CA THR A 181 14.52 -9.58 24.05
C THR A 181 15.20 -9.24 22.75
N GLN A 182 16.49 -9.50 22.65
CA GLN A 182 17.26 -9.25 21.44
C GLN A 182 16.81 -10.15 20.29
N LEU A 183 16.74 -9.60 19.07
CA LEU A 183 16.63 -10.36 17.84
C LEU A 183 18.01 -10.83 17.41
N SER A 184 18.34 -12.08 17.70
CA SER A 184 19.67 -12.63 17.42
C SER A 184 19.88 -12.86 15.91
N GLY A 185 21.10 -12.68 15.43
CA GLY A 185 21.47 -12.93 14.03
C GLY A 185 21.24 -11.78 13.06
N ILE A 186 20.50 -10.72 13.46
CA ILE A 186 20.59 -9.42 12.79
C ILE A 186 21.94 -8.81 13.18
N GLY A 187 22.74 -8.45 12.19
CA GLY A 187 24.13 -8.00 12.41
C GLY A 187 24.24 -6.78 13.32
N PRO A 188 25.42 -6.48 13.84
CA PRO A 188 25.61 -5.29 14.64
C PRO A 188 25.39 -4.02 13.81
N ASN A 189 24.96 -2.97 14.49
CA ASN A 189 24.72 -1.64 13.90
C ASN A 189 23.63 -1.62 12.82
N HIS A 190 22.51 -2.35 13.07
CA HIS A 190 21.32 -2.29 12.26
C HIS A 190 20.19 -1.56 12.99
N ILE A 191 19.46 -0.71 12.25
CA ILE A 191 18.30 0.05 12.73
C ILE A 191 17.08 -0.20 11.83
N ASP A 192 15.93 0.34 12.22
CA ASP A 192 14.72 0.37 11.39
C ASP A 192 14.31 -1.05 10.94
N THR A 193 14.27 -1.98 11.87
CA THR A 193 13.96 -3.38 11.54
C THR A 193 12.45 -3.57 11.43
N PHE A 194 11.97 -3.78 10.20
CA PHE A 194 10.60 -4.13 9.88
C PHE A 194 10.48 -5.63 9.61
N ILE A 195 9.49 -6.29 10.22
CA ILE A 195 9.30 -7.74 10.11
C ILE A 195 7.94 -8.05 9.50
N VAL A 196 7.93 -8.97 8.53
CA VAL A 196 6.70 -9.63 8.06
C VAL A 196 6.83 -11.14 8.22
N LYS A 197 5.72 -11.84 8.43
CA LYS A 197 5.68 -13.29 8.51
C LYS A 197 4.94 -13.84 7.30
N VAL A 198 5.60 -14.72 6.55
CA VAL A 198 5.00 -15.43 5.41
C VAL A 198 5.13 -16.92 5.67
N GLY A 199 4.01 -17.61 5.76
CA GLY A 199 3.98 -18.98 6.23
C GLY A 199 4.60 -19.11 7.63
N SER A 200 5.63 -19.94 7.77
CA SER A 200 6.38 -20.15 9.02
C SER A 200 7.64 -19.30 9.14
N THR A 201 7.94 -18.45 8.15
CA THR A 201 9.20 -17.70 8.06
C THR A 201 8.99 -16.23 8.44
N TYR A 202 9.86 -15.71 9.31
CA TYR A 202 9.98 -14.30 9.64
C TYR A 202 11.00 -13.67 8.69
N HIS A 203 10.58 -12.63 8.00
CA HIS A 203 11.37 -11.88 7.04
C HIS A 203 11.65 -10.50 7.62
N ALA A 204 12.90 -10.18 7.90
CA ALA A 204 13.33 -8.91 8.46
C ALA A 204 14.03 -8.07 7.39
N PHE A 205 13.54 -6.86 7.20
CA PHE A 205 14.18 -5.81 6.39
C PHE A 205 14.73 -4.78 7.37
N THR A 206 16.01 -4.48 7.27
CA THR A 206 16.70 -3.70 8.30
C THR A 206 17.78 -2.83 7.66
N LYS A 207 17.92 -1.59 8.12
CA LYS A 207 18.98 -0.71 7.64
C LYS A 207 20.30 -1.03 8.33
N ASN A 208 21.32 -1.31 7.55
CA ASN A 208 22.68 -1.35 8.04
C ASN A 208 23.22 0.09 8.19
N GLU A 209 23.38 0.55 9.43
CA GLU A 209 23.80 1.94 9.72
C GLU A 209 25.26 2.21 9.36
N THR A 210 26.06 1.18 9.09
CA THR A 210 27.43 1.31 8.60
C THR A 210 27.48 1.51 7.08
N THR A 211 26.78 0.64 6.32
CA THR A 211 26.81 0.63 4.85
C THR A 211 25.72 1.48 4.20
N LYS A 212 24.68 1.84 4.97
CA LYS A 212 23.53 2.69 4.55
C LYS A 212 22.58 2.02 3.55
N TYR A 213 22.57 0.68 3.49
CA TYR A 213 21.66 -0.11 2.68
C TYR A 213 20.56 -0.75 3.53
N ILE A 214 19.42 -1.04 2.93
CA ILE A 214 18.40 -1.92 3.49
C ILE A 214 18.78 -3.35 3.14
N GLU A 215 19.04 -4.14 4.16
CA GLU A 215 19.45 -5.54 4.06
C GLU A 215 18.31 -6.47 4.48
N TYR A 216 18.41 -7.76 4.12
CA TYR A 216 17.35 -8.73 4.30
C TYR A 216 17.85 -9.97 5.02
N ALA A 217 17.08 -10.41 6.04
CA ALA A 217 17.37 -11.58 6.83
C ALA A 217 16.10 -12.43 7.05
N THR A 218 16.26 -13.72 7.35
CA THR A 218 15.16 -14.63 7.67
C THR A 218 15.42 -15.46 8.91
N ALA A 219 14.34 -15.83 9.62
CA ALA A 219 14.37 -16.73 10.76
C ALA A 219 13.11 -17.60 10.81
N SER A 220 13.15 -18.71 11.56
CA SER A 220 11.97 -19.53 11.89
C SER A 220 11.30 -19.12 13.20
N SER A 221 11.87 -18.17 13.94
CA SER A 221 11.33 -17.61 15.17
C SER A 221 11.49 -16.10 15.17
N LEU A 222 10.55 -15.38 15.79
CA LEU A 222 10.58 -13.92 15.91
C LEU A 222 11.87 -13.41 16.57
N THR A 223 12.41 -14.13 17.53
CA THR A 223 13.67 -13.77 18.21
C THR A 223 14.94 -14.25 17.51
N GLY A 224 14.78 -14.92 16.37
CA GLY A 224 15.89 -15.48 15.62
C GLY A 224 16.26 -16.93 16.02
N PRO A 225 17.47 -17.41 15.68
CA PRO A 225 18.51 -16.63 15.02
C PRO A 225 18.15 -16.29 13.56
N TYR A 226 18.29 -15.01 13.23
CA TYR A 226 18.17 -14.56 11.84
C TYR A 226 19.44 -14.91 11.06
N THR A 227 19.24 -15.30 9.81
CA THR A 227 20.32 -15.46 8.83
C THR A 227 20.22 -14.34 7.82
N MET A 228 21.28 -13.53 7.70
CA MET A 228 21.36 -12.52 6.64
C MET A 228 21.36 -13.22 5.29
N ARG A 229 20.40 -12.90 4.46
CA ARG A 229 20.18 -13.50 3.12
C ARG A 229 20.74 -12.62 2.02
N LYS A 230 20.60 -11.32 2.20
CA LYS A 230 20.99 -10.32 1.21
C LYS A 230 21.57 -9.10 1.92
N THR A 231 22.68 -8.57 1.40
CA THR A 231 23.38 -7.41 1.94
C THR A 231 23.79 -6.45 0.81
N GLY A 232 24.15 -5.22 1.16
CA GLY A 232 24.46 -4.17 0.20
C GLY A 232 23.24 -3.73 -0.60
N ASP A 233 23.42 -3.20 -1.81
CA ASP A 233 22.31 -2.80 -2.70
C ASP A 233 21.74 -3.97 -3.51
N TRP A 234 21.38 -5.03 -2.82
CA TRP A 234 20.91 -6.29 -3.43
C TRP A 234 19.58 -6.18 -4.18
N ALA A 235 18.77 -5.20 -3.83
CA ALA A 235 17.43 -5.01 -4.40
C ALA A 235 17.37 -3.79 -5.34
N GLY A 236 18.47 -3.05 -5.51
CA GLY A 236 18.49 -1.82 -6.31
C GLY A 236 17.78 -0.65 -5.64
N PHE A 237 17.67 -0.65 -4.30
CA PHE A 237 17.06 0.45 -3.55
C PHE A 237 17.95 1.70 -3.49
N GLY A 238 19.24 1.54 -3.80
CA GLY A 238 20.25 2.58 -3.66
C GLY A 238 20.85 2.65 -2.26
N ASP A 239 21.78 3.58 -2.07
CA ASP A 239 22.43 3.89 -0.80
C ASP A 239 21.75 5.05 -0.06
N TRP A 240 22.09 5.25 1.22
CA TRP A 240 21.50 6.27 2.08
C TRP A 240 19.98 6.15 2.18
N VAL A 241 19.49 4.92 2.28
CA VAL A 241 18.09 4.57 2.47
C VAL A 241 17.83 4.06 3.88
N GLU A 242 16.61 4.31 4.39
CA GLU A 242 16.19 3.93 5.74
C GLU A 242 14.68 3.69 5.84
N GLY A 243 14.20 3.26 7.00
CA GLY A 243 12.78 3.15 7.30
C GLY A 243 12.02 2.21 6.38
N PRO A 244 12.46 0.95 6.16
CA PRO A 244 11.70 0.00 5.36
C PRO A 244 10.36 -0.30 6.03
N ALA A 245 9.25 -0.14 5.30
CA ALA A 245 7.92 -0.51 5.75
C ALA A 245 7.22 -1.32 4.67
N LEU A 246 6.77 -2.53 4.98
CA LEU A 246 6.17 -3.43 4.02
C LEU A 246 4.66 -3.52 4.19
N VAL A 247 3.97 -3.63 3.07
CA VAL A 247 2.54 -3.92 3.04
C VAL A 247 2.21 -4.91 1.92
N GLN A 248 1.29 -5.84 2.19
CA GLN A 248 0.81 -6.75 1.16
C GLN A 248 -0.24 -6.06 0.29
N LEU A 249 -0.06 -6.12 -1.02
CA LEU A 249 -1.00 -5.57 -2.01
C LEU A 249 -2.20 -6.51 -2.23
N ASP A 250 -3.28 -5.99 -2.80
CA ASP A 250 -4.48 -6.79 -3.10
C ASP A 250 -4.25 -7.85 -4.18
N ASN A 251 -3.26 -7.66 -5.02
CA ASN A 251 -2.86 -8.64 -6.05
C ASN A 251 -1.91 -9.74 -5.55
N GLY A 252 -1.69 -9.81 -4.23
CA GLY A 252 -0.81 -10.80 -3.60
C GLY A 252 0.67 -10.42 -3.56
N GLY A 253 1.07 -9.36 -4.24
CA GLY A 253 2.44 -8.82 -4.18
C GLY A 253 2.73 -8.13 -2.84
N TRP A 254 3.98 -7.79 -2.65
CA TRP A 254 4.46 -6.99 -1.52
C TRP A 254 5.03 -5.68 -2.02
N ARG A 255 4.73 -4.59 -1.32
CA ARG A 255 5.33 -3.28 -1.50
C ARG A 255 6.16 -2.93 -0.30
N ILE A 256 7.38 -2.47 -0.54
CA ILE A 256 8.25 -1.84 0.44
C ILE A 256 8.26 -0.34 0.19
N TYR A 257 8.05 0.47 1.23
CA TYR A 257 8.31 1.90 1.24
C TYR A 257 9.61 2.15 1.98
N TYR A 258 10.34 3.19 1.60
CA TYR A 258 11.58 3.56 2.25
C TYR A 258 11.98 5.01 1.96
N ASP A 259 12.76 5.55 2.85
CA ASP A 259 13.21 6.93 2.87
C ASP A 259 14.60 7.05 2.24
N GLY A 260 14.73 7.77 1.16
CA GLY A 260 16.01 8.20 0.59
C GLY A 260 16.43 9.52 1.21
N TYR A 261 16.76 9.49 2.50
CA TYR A 261 16.86 10.69 3.34
C TYR A 261 17.91 11.70 2.89
N ARG A 262 18.97 11.29 2.21
CA ARG A 262 19.95 12.20 1.60
C ARG A 262 19.44 12.86 0.34
N ALA A 263 18.68 12.12 -0.46
CA ALA A 263 18.04 12.63 -1.66
C ALA A 263 16.80 13.48 -1.34
N GLY A 264 16.30 13.43 -0.10
CA GLY A 264 15.05 14.06 0.31
C GLY A 264 13.84 13.46 -0.42
N LYS A 265 13.89 12.15 -0.71
CA LYS A 265 12.89 11.41 -1.49
C LYS A 265 12.27 10.31 -0.67
N TYR A 266 11.02 9.97 -0.98
CA TYR A 266 10.32 8.83 -0.41
C TYR A 266 9.88 7.91 -1.54
N TRP A 267 10.33 6.65 -1.50
CA TRP A 267 10.17 5.69 -2.58
C TRP A 267 9.36 4.47 -2.17
N TYR A 268 8.90 3.74 -3.18
CA TYR A 268 8.44 2.37 -3.04
C TYR A 268 8.99 1.48 -4.16
N SER A 269 9.03 0.17 -3.89
CA SER A 269 9.32 -0.89 -4.85
C SER A 269 8.40 -2.08 -4.58
N ASP A 270 8.10 -2.88 -5.61
CA ASP A 270 7.18 -4.01 -5.54
C ASP A 270 7.90 -5.33 -5.80
N SER A 271 7.51 -6.37 -5.08
CA SER A 271 7.96 -7.75 -5.26
C SER A 271 6.77 -8.68 -5.43
N TYR A 272 6.86 -9.62 -6.39
CA TYR A 272 5.83 -10.60 -6.69
C TYR A 272 6.35 -12.05 -6.61
N ASP A 273 7.56 -12.26 -6.11
CA ASP A 273 8.30 -13.51 -6.06
C ASP A 273 8.84 -13.82 -4.65
N ASN A 274 8.07 -13.44 -3.63
CA ASN A 274 8.40 -13.66 -2.22
C ASN A 274 9.76 -13.02 -1.83
N PHE A 275 9.95 -11.76 -2.21
CA PHE A 275 11.10 -10.91 -1.92
C PHE A 275 12.40 -11.27 -2.64
N ALA A 276 12.35 -12.16 -3.64
CA ALA A 276 13.56 -12.54 -4.39
C ALA A 276 14.06 -11.39 -5.27
N THR A 277 13.13 -10.67 -5.92
CA THR A 277 13.40 -9.48 -6.74
C THR A 277 12.44 -8.34 -6.43
N TRP A 278 12.85 -7.11 -6.78
CA TRP A 278 12.09 -5.88 -6.57
C TRP A 278 12.06 -5.05 -7.84
N SER A 279 10.97 -4.32 -8.02
CA SER A 279 10.89 -3.32 -9.09
C SER A 279 11.86 -2.17 -8.84
N ALA A 280 12.21 -1.43 -9.89
CA ALA A 280 12.96 -0.19 -9.74
C ALA A 280 12.23 0.77 -8.75
N PRO A 281 12.98 1.58 -7.98
CA PRO A 281 12.43 2.59 -7.10
C PRO A 281 11.50 3.56 -7.81
N THR A 282 10.33 3.78 -7.24
CA THR A 282 9.34 4.75 -7.75
C THR A 282 9.00 5.73 -6.63
N GLU A 283 9.02 7.03 -6.91
CA GLU A 283 8.63 8.05 -5.93
C GLU A 283 7.15 7.92 -5.56
N VAL A 284 6.84 8.03 -4.26
CA VAL A 284 5.44 8.06 -3.81
C VAL A 284 4.80 9.37 -4.30
N PRO A 285 3.76 9.29 -5.16
CA PRO A 285 3.22 10.48 -5.82
C PRO A 285 2.71 11.52 -4.83
N GLY A 286 3.16 12.77 -4.96
CA GLY A 286 2.75 13.90 -4.15
C GLY A 286 3.21 13.88 -2.69
N LEU A 287 3.91 12.83 -2.24
CA LEU A 287 4.44 12.71 -0.88
C LEU A 287 5.96 12.66 -0.83
N SER A 288 6.62 12.19 -1.91
CA SER A 288 8.08 12.24 -2.02
C SER A 288 8.57 13.68 -1.89
N GLY A 289 9.60 13.89 -1.08
CA GLY A 289 10.11 15.23 -0.75
C GLY A 289 9.41 15.89 0.44
N PHE A 290 8.32 15.33 0.94
CA PHE A 290 7.57 15.88 2.07
C PHE A 290 7.60 14.96 3.30
N ILE A 291 7.20 13.69 3.15
CA ILE A 291 7.14 12.73 4.26
C ILE A 291 8.47 12.02 4.49
N ARG A 292 8.63 11.50 5.70
CA ARG A 292 9.76 10.70 6.16
C ARG A 292 9.26 9.45 6.88
N HIS A 293 10.01 8.35 6.78
CA HIS A 293 9.93 7.09 7.53
C HIS A 293 8.49 6.74 7.92
N ALA A 294 7.66 6.43 6.92
CA ALA A 294 6.24 6.14 7.10
C ALA A 294 5.99 4.66 7.30
N THR A 295 4.93 4.33 8.02
CA THR A 295 4.38 2.98 8.08
C THR A 295 3.01 2.94 7.42
N VAL A 296 2.65 1.80 6.80
CA VAL A 296 1.39 1.62 6.09
C VAL A 296 0.62 0.43 6.66
N LEU A 297 -0.57 0.72 7.21
CA LEU A 297 -1.53 -0.27 7.65
C LEU A 297 -2.49 -0.61 6.51
N LYS A 298 -2.59 -1.90 6.15
CA LYS A 298 -3.65 -2.41 5.28
C LYS A 298 -4.81 -2.92 6.12
N GLU A 299 -6.02 -2.49 5.82
CA GLU A 299 -7.23 -2.98 6.47
C GLU A 299 -8.39 -3.07 5.49
N THR A 300 -9.39 -3.88 5.85
CA THR A 300 -10.69 -3.86 5.19
C THR A 300 -11.54 -2.78 5.84
N ALA A 301 -11.99 -1.81 5.06
CA ALA A 301 -12.83 -0.71 5.51
C ALA A 301 -14.25 -0.84 4.94
N PRO A 302 -15.27 -0.26 5.59
CA PRO A 302 -16.58 -0.13 4.97
C PRO A 302 -16.43 0.51 3.59
N GLY A 303 -17.05 -0.08 2.62
CA GLY A 303 -16.80 -0.11 1.22
C GLY A 303 -16.36 1.12 0.49
N GLY A 304 -15.64 0.84 -0.56
CA GLY A 304 -15.60 1.72 -1.72
C GLY A 304 -17.03 2.08 -2.15
N VAL A 305 -17.17 3.24 -2.78
CA VAL A 305 -18.47 3.70 -3.23
C VAL A 305 -19.04 2.65 -4.19
N THR A 306 -20.07 1.93 -3.74
CA THR A 306 -20.80 1.01 -4.59
C THR A 306 -21.69 1.84 -5.50
N LEU A 307 -21.49 1.70 -6.80
CA LEU A 307 -22.38 2.30 -7.79
C LEU A 307 -23.55 1.33 -8.05
N PRO A 308 -24.78 1.83 -8.18
CA PRO A 308 -25.89 0.98 -8.57
C PRO A 308 -25.67 0.50 -10.00
N THR A 309 -25.62 -0.81 -10.21
CA THR A 309 -25.46 -1.43 -11.54
C THR A 309 -26.79 -1.70 -12.20
N ASN A 310 -26.78 -1.71 -13.55
CA ASN A 310 -27.95 -1.86 -14.42
C ASN A 310 -28.98 -0.73 -14.26
N GLU A 311 -28.52 0.40 -13.80
CA GLU A 311 -29.31 1.62 -13.64
C GLU A 311 -28.66 2.78 -14.38
N THR A 312 -29.49 3.72 -14.85
CA THR A 312 -28.99 4.97 -15.44
C THR A 312 -28.63 5.98 -14.36
N ARG A 313 -27.48 6.62 -14.55
CA ARG A 313 -26.96 7.66 -13.66
C ARG A 313 -26.25 8.76 -14.46
N SER A 314 -26.08 9.90 -13.81
CA SER A 314 -25.26 10.99 -14.30
C SER A 314 -24.10 11.25 -13.31
N LEU A 315 -22.93 11.61 -13.87
CA LEU A 315 -21.72 11.90 -13.09
C LEU A 315 -21.52 13.43 -13.02
N ARG A 316 -21.93 14.03 -11.90
CA ARG A 316 -21.83 15.48 -11.67
C ARG A 316 -20.47 15.82 -11.06
N SER A 317 -19.76 16.79 -11.61
CA SER A 317 -18.49 17.26 -11.06
C SER A 317 -18.66 17.85 -9.67
N VAL A 318 -17.70 17.57 -8.77
CA VAL A 318 -17.70 18.11 -7.41
C VAL A 318 -17.37 19.61 -7.42
N ASN A 319 -16.38 20.03 -8.20
CA ASN A 319 -15.93 21.44 -8.24
C ASN A 319 -16.68 22.32 -9.27
N TYR A 320 -17.46 21.70 -10.18
CA TYR A 320 -18.34 22.41 -11.12
C TYR A 320 -19.73 21.75 -11.05
N PRO A 321 -20.56 22.09 -10.03
CA PRO A 321 -21.80 21.36 -9.73
C PRO A 321 -22.92 21.58 -10.77
N ASP A 322 -22.74 22.50 -11.71
CA ASP A 322 -23.59 22.71 -12.89
C ASP A 322 -23.17 21.88 -14.09
N ARG A 323 -22.05 21.10 -13.99
CA ARG A 323 -21.48 20.35 -15.09
C ARG A 323 -21.41 18.86 -14.81
N TYR A 324 -21.56 18.11 -15.88
CA TYR A 324 -21.62 16.64 -15.86
C TYR A 324 -20.65 16.06 -16.89
N ALA A 325 -20.14 14.87 -16.59
CA ALA A 325 -19.48 14.07 -17.60
C ALA A 325 -20.47 13.82 -18.76
N ALA A 326 -20.08 14.12 -19.97
CA ALA A 326 -20.95 14.03 -21.16
C ALA A 326 -20.15 13.56 -22.38
N VAL A 327 -20.85 12.91 -23.32
CA VAL A 327 -20.29 12.56 -24.63
C VAL A 327 -20.77 13.57 -25.68
N ARG A 328 -19.83 14.09 -26.50
CA ARG A 328 -20.16 14.96 -27.62
C ARG A 328 -20.23 14.19 -28.95
N SER A 329 -20.62 14.87 -30.01
CA SER A 329 -20.74 14.31 -31.38
C SER A 329 -19.43 13.76 -31.95
N ASP A 330 -18.28 14.23 -31.45
CA ASP A 330 -16.95 13.73 -31.78
C ASP A 330 -16.60 12.40 -31.05
N SER A 331 -17.56 11.86 -30.29
CA SER A 331 -17.38 10.66 -29.44
C SER A 331 -16.39 10.82 -28.29
N LEU A 332 -15.97 12.03 -27.98
CA LEU A 332 -15.08 12.30 -26.85
C LEU A 332 -15.86 12.69 -25.59
N GLY A 333 -15.28 12.42 -24.43
CA GLY A 333 -15.82 12.77 -23.12
C GLY A 333 -15.43 14.18 -22.69
N TYR A 334 -16.40 14.95 -22.21
CA TYR A 334 -16.22 16.32 -21.73
C TYR A 334 -16.97 16.54 -20.42
N LEU A 335 -16.67 17.63 -19.76
CA LEU A 335 -17.43 18.15 -18.63
C LEU A 335 -18.32 19.31 -19.12
N ASP A 336 -19.60 19.02 -19.38
CA ASP A 336 -20.51 19.96 -19.99
C ASP A 336 -21.60 20.47 -19.02
N PRO A 337 -22.06 21.71 -19.18
CA PRO A 337 -23.19 22.23 -18.39
C PRO A 337 -24.48 21.52 -18.82
N VAL A 338 -25.19 20.96 -17.83
CA VAL A 338 -26.49 20.31 -18.04
C VAL A 338 -27.45 20.75 -16.93
N SER A 339 -28.66 21.10 -17.32
CA SER A 339 -29.71 21.53 -16.40
C SER A 339 -31.05 20.87 -16.70
N THR A 340 -32.04 21.09 -15.87
CA THR A 340 -33.41 20.61 -16.08
C THR A 340 -34.06 21.21 -17.33
N SER A 341 -33.61 22.41 -17.75
CA SER A 341 -34.05 23.10 -18.96
C SER A 341 -33.29 22.73 -20.24
N SER A 342 -32.22 21.96 -20.12
CA SER A 342 -31.46 21.49 -21.29
C SER A 342 -32.32 20.60 -22.19
N SER A 343 -32.01 20.58 -23.51
CA SER A 343 -32.70 19.69 -24.46
C SER A 343 -32.50 18.23 -24.11
N THR A 344 -33.40 17.38 -24.56
CA THR A 344 -33.30 15.92 -24.34
C THR A 344 -31.97 15.36 -24.82
N ALA A 345 -31.49 15.78 -25.96
CA ALA A 345 -30.20 15.32 -26.50
C ALA A 345 -29.01 15.69 -25.57
N VAL A 346 -29.01 16.89 -25.00
CA VAL A 346 -27.97 17.31 -24.04
C VAL A 346 -28.09 16.51 -22.73
N LYS A 347 -29.27 16.24 -22.24
CA LYS A 347 -29.48 15.41 -21.06
C LYS A 347 -29.03 13.96 -21.28
N GLN A 348 -29.37 13.39 -22.46
CA GLN A 348 -28.95 12.04 -22.86
C GLN A 348 -27.44 11.91 -22.98
N SER A 349 -26.74 12.94 -23.46
CA SER A 349 -25.29 12.91 -23.56
C SER A 349 -24.56 12.80 -22.22
N ALA A 350 -25.23 13.16 -21.13
CA ALA A 350 -24.71 13.11 -19.75
C ALA A 350 -25.35 12.00 -18.90
N THR A 351 -26.06 11.07 -19.52
CA THR A 351 -26.74 9.96 -18.82
C THR A 351 -26.16 8.63 -19.29
N PHE A 352 -25.73 7.79 -18.36
CA PHE A 352 -25.06 6.53 -18.65
C PHE A 352 -25.70 5.40 -17.86
N THR A 353 -25.81 4.22 -18.47
CA THR A 353 -26.09 2.98 -17.75
C THR A 353 -24.80 2.51 -17.10
N VAL A 354 -24.80 2.39 -15.78
CA VAL A 354 -23.70 1.78 -15.02
C VAL A 354 -23.86 0.27 -15.09
N VAL A 355 -22.83 -0.44 -15.53
CA VAL A 355 -22.82 -1.91 -15.59
C VAL A 355 -21.62 -2.45 -14.84
N PRO A 356 -21.61 -3.74 -14.44
CA PRO A 356 -20.41 -4.39 -13.94
C PRO A 356 -19.25 -4.20 -14.93
N GLY A 357 -18.05 -4.01 -14.43
CA GLY A 357 -16.88 -3.77 -15.26
C GLY A 357 -16.62 -4.91 -16.24
N LEU A 358 -16.31 -4.58 -17.49
CA LEU A 358 -16.12 -5.57 -18.56
C LEU A 358 -14.90 -6.48 -18.33
N ALA A 359 -13.88 -5.98 -17.63
CA ALA A 359 -12.67 -6.74 -17.27
C ALA A 359 -12.74 -7.33 -15.85
N ASP A 360 -13.50 -6.69 -14.94
CA ASP A 360 -13.63 -7.10 -13.54
C ASP A 360 -14.98 -6.66 -13.01
N ALA A 361 -15.82 -7.62 -12.62
CA ALA A 361 -17.18 -7.38 -12.13
C ALA A 361 -17.26 -6.60 -10.80
N ASN A 362 -16.15 -6.47 -10.06
CA ASN A 362 -16.03 -5.64 -8.85
C ASN A 362 -15.81 -4.16 -9.17
N CYS A 363 -15.53 -3.82 -10.42
CA CYS A 363 -15.41 -2.46 -10.94
C CYS A 363 -16.60 -2.14 -11.85
N TYR A 364 -16.56 -1.03 -12.56
CA TYR A 364 -17.70 -0.52 -13.32
C TYR A 364 -17.32 -0.15 -14.76
N SER A 365 -18.27 -0.31 -15.65
CA SER A 365 -18.24 0.26 -16.99
C SER A 365 -19.49 1.12 -17.19
N PHE A 366 -19.38 2.13 -18.06
CA PHE A 366 -20.43 3.12 -18.30
C PHE A 366 -20.81 3.07 -19.77
N ARG A 367 -22.12 2.90 -20.04
CA ARG A 367 -22.65 2.76 -21.40
C ARG A 367 -23.62 3.90 -21.70
N ASP A 368 -23.43 4.58 -22.83
CA ASP A 368 -24.35 5.62 -23.27
C ASP A 368 -25.65 5.02 -23.86
N SER A 369 -26.59 5.89 -24.21
CA SER A 369 -27.89 5.47 -24.78
C SER A 369 -27.78 4.79 -26.16
N SER A 370 -26.64 4.93 -26.86
CA SER A 370 -26.35 4.24 -28.12
C SER A 370 -25.66 2.88 -27.91
N GLY A 371 -25.41 2.49 -26.66
CA GLY A 371 -24.75 1.23 -26.34
C GLY A 371 -23.23 1.29 -26.39
N ARG A 372 -22.63 2.46 -26.62
CA ARG A 372 -21.17 2.65 -26.62
C ARG A 372 -20.68 2.76 -25.19
N TYR A 373 -19.46 2.26 -24.96
CA TYR A 373 -18.80 2.30 -23.64
C TYR A 373 -17.84 3.47 -23.51
N LEU A 374 -17.88 4.13 -22.35
CA LEU A 374 -16.85 5.03 -21.90
C LEU A 374 -15.55 4.23 -21.73
N ARG A 375 -14.50 4.60 -22.48
CA ARG A 375 -13.16 4.03 -22.34
C ARG A 375 -12.12 5.12 -22.49
N HIS A 376 -10.87 4.82 -22.17
CA HIS A 376 -9.79 5.68 -22.60
C HIS A 376 -9.08 5.14 -23.85
N TRP A 377 -8.56 6.04 -24.65
CA TRP A 377 -7.62 5.79 -25.73
C TRP A 377 -6.57 6.87 -25.68
N ASP A 378 -5.29 6.49 -25.54
CA ASP A 378 -4.20 7.43 -25.29
C ASP A 378 -4.52 8.41 -24.16
N PHE A 379 -5.05 7.85 -23.06
CA PHE A 379 -5.51 8.57 -21.86
C PHE A 379 -6.56 9.67 -22.10
N ARG A 380 -7.15 9.76 -23.28
CA ARG A 380 -8.31 10.60 -23.56
C ARG A 380 -9.58 9.79 -23.42
N VAL A 381 -10.54 10.26 -22.63
CA VAL A 381 -11.86 9.59 -22.49
C VAL A 381 -12.65 9.75 -23.79
N ARG A 382 -13.20 8.63 -24.25
CA ARG A 382 -14.05 8.55 -25.44
C ARG A 382 -15.11 7.47 -25.28
N PHE A 383 -16.06 7.43 -26.22
CA PHE A 383 -17.14 6.44 -26.26
C PHE A 383 -17.06 5.65 -27.56
N ASP A 384 -16.85 4.36 -27.44
CA ASP A 384 -16.72 3.45 -28.59
C ASP A 384 -17.66 2.25 -28.45
N SER A 385 -18.06 1.69 -29.59
CA SER A 385 -18.79 0.41 -29.62
C SER A 385 -17.92 -0.69 -29.01
N GLY A 386 -18.56 -1.51 -28.17
CA GLY A 386 -17.87 -2.62 -27.53
C GLY A 386 -17.29 -3.61 -28.53
N ASN A 387 -16.14 -4.18 -28.17
CA ASN A 387 -15.57 -5.36 -28.82
C ASN A 387 -15.04 -6.32 -27.74
N ASP A 388 -14.81 -7.58 -28.11
CA ASP A 388 -14.44 -8.61 -27.15
C ASP A 388 -12.93 -8.67 -26.83
N THR A 389 -12.13 -7.71 -27.26
CA THR A 389 -10.70 -7.70 -26.98
C THR A 389 -10.43 -7.37 -25.50
N ASP A 390 -9.46 -8.04 -24.93
CA ASP A 390 -9.00 -7.78 -23.56
C ASP A 390 -8.62 -6.30 -23.34
N THR A 391 -7.96 -5.70 -24.32
CA THR A 391 -7.58 -4.29 -24.25
C THR A 391 -8.80 -3.39 -24.12
N PHE A 392 -9.82 -3.60 -24.97
CA PHE A 392 -11.05 -2.81 -24.88
C PHE A 392 -11.73 -2.95 -23.53
N LYS A 393 -11.89 -4.20 -23.06
CA LYS A 393 -12.54 -4.48 -21.77
C LYS A 393 -11.79 -3.77 -20.62
N LYS A 394 -10.47 -3.84 -20.61
CA LYS A 394 -9.62 -3.18 -19.60
C LYS A 394 -9.70 -1.65 -19.69
N ASP A 395 -9.63 -1.08 -20.88
CA ASP A 395 -9.74 0.37 -21.09
C ASP A 395 -11.12 0.95 -20.72
N ALA A 396 -12.17 0.14 -20.76
CA ALA A 396 -13.53 0.53 -20.46
C ALA A 396 -13.97 0.17 -19.01
N THR A 397 -13.04 -0.34 -18.18
CA THR A 397 -13.33 -0.70 -16.78
C THR A 397 -12.66 0.28 -15.84
N TYR A 398 -13.45 0.76 -14.85
CA TYR A 398 -13.02 1.72 -13.83
C TYR A 398 -13.47 1.28 -12.45
N CYS A 399 -12.57 1.31 -11.49
CA CYS A 399 -12.86 0.98 -10.11
C CYS A 399 -13.24 2.25 -9.33
N ALA A 400 -14.39 2.23 -8.66
CA ALA A 400 -14.85 3.36 -7.89
C ALA A 400 -14.05 3.49 -6.58
N ARG A 401 -13.54 4.69 -6.31
CA ARG A 401 -12.80 5.05 -5.12
C ARG A 401 -13.47 6.25 -4.44
N PRO A 402 -13.32 6.45 -3.12
CA PRO A 402 -13.83 7.63 -2.45
C PRO A 402 -13.32 8.91 -3.11
N GLY A 403 -14.21 9.86 -3.37
CA GLY A 403 -13.87 11.18 -3.92
C GLY A 403 -13.43 12.18 -2.83
N SER A 404 -13.24 13.43 -3.24
CA SER A 404 -12.81 14.52 -2.35
C SER A 404 -13.93 15.07 -1.45
N ALA A 405 -15.18 14.88 -1.84
CA ALA A 405 -16.35 15.26 -1.05
C ALA A 405 -17.08 14.01 -0.54
N SER A 406 -17.76 14.14 0.61
CA SER A 406 -18.57 13.03 1.15
C SER A 406 -19.58 12.54 0.13
N GLY A 407 -19.63 11.21 -0.10
CA GLY A 407 -20.52 10.57 -1.08
C GLY A 407 -20.12 10.75 -2.54
N SER A 408 -19.00 11.40 -2.83
CA SER A 408 -18.44 11.47 -4.18
C SER A 408 -17.50 10.30 -4.49
N VAL A 409 -17.24 10.08 -5.79
CA VAL A 409 -16.39 9.00 -6.29
C VAL A 409 -15.29 9.53 -7.18
N ARG A 410 -14.17 8.85 -7.19
CA ARG A 410 -13.15 8.89 -8.24
C ARG A 410 -13.20 7.58 -9.02
N LEU A 411 -12.98 7.63 -10.31
CA LEU A 411 -12.99 6.48 -11.19
C LEU A 411 -11.55 6.17 -11.61
N GLU A 412 -10.98 5.13 -10.99
CA GLU A 412 -9.62 4.67 -11.25
C GLU A 412 -9.60 3.73 -12.46
N SER A 413 -8.66 3.93 -13.38
CA SER A 413 -8.49 3.04 -14.53
C SER A 413 -8.04 1.65 -14.09
N TYR A 414 -8.73 0.61 -14.57
CA TYR A 414 -8.44 -0.78 -14.21
C TYR A 414 -7.03 -1.24 -14.70
N ASN A 415 -6.67 -0.91 -15.92
CA ASN A 415 -5.40 -1.32 -16.51
C ASN A 415 -4.24 -0.33 -16.28
N TYR A 416 -4.51 0.81 -15.70
CA TYR A 416 -3.50 1.79 -15.27
C TYR A 416 -3.79 2.24 -13.84
N PRO A 417 -3.59 1.38 -12.82
CA PRO A 417 -3.78 1.75 -11.42
C PRO A 417 -3.01 3.02 -11.07
N GLY A 418 -3.59 3.86 -10.21
CA GLY A 418 -3.04 5.18 -9.88
C GLY A 418 -3.40 6.29 -10.89
N ARG A 419 -4.14 5.98 -11.97
CA ARG A 419 -4.69 6.98 -12.88
C ARG A 419 -6.20 7.06 -12.76
N TYR A 420 -6.72 8.28 -12.81
CA TYR A 420 -8.14 8.56 -12.57
C TYR A 420 -8.75 9.36 -13.71
N ILE A 421 -10.05 9.12 -13.97
CA ILE A 421 -10.83 10.05 -14.80
C ILE A 421 -10.87 11.39 -14.09
N ARG A 422 -10.44 12.43 -14.78
CA ARG A 422 -10.60 13.82 -14.34
C ARG A 422 -10.94 14.73 -15.52
N HIS A 423 -11.42 15.92 -15.25
CA HIS A 423 -11.44 16.96 -16.29
C HIS A 423 -10.17 17.80 -16.27
N SER A 424 -9.72 18.20 -17.44
CA SER A 424 -8.64 19.17 -17.65
C SER A 424 -9.08 20.09 -18.78
N ASN A 425 -9.29 21.38 -18.48
CA ASN A 425 -9.92 22.31 -19.42
C ASN A 425 -11.23 21.74 -20.00
N TYR A 426 -12.06 21.19 -19.14
CA TYR A 426 -13.32 20.52 -19.46
C TYR A 426 -13.23 19.29 -20.36
N ALA A 427 -12.07 18.86 -20.80
CA ALA A 427 -11.88 17.58 -21.47
C ALA A 427 -11.68 16.46 -20.44
N LEU A 428 -12.39 15.33 -20.55
CA LEU A 428 -12.18 14.18 -19.67
C LEU A 428 -10.95 13.39 -20.11
N ARG A 429 -10.05 13.14 -19.19
CA ARG A 429 -8.79 12.42 -19.36
C ARG A 429 -8.60 11.39 -18.26
N VAL A 430 -7.67 10.45 -18.47
CA VAL A 430 -7.21 9.49 -17.46
C VAL A 430 -5.77 9.85 -17.11
N ASP A 431 -5.58 10.64 -16.07
CA ASP A 431 -4.27 11.19 -15.69
C ASP A 431 -3.73 10.54 -14.40
N PRO A 432 -2.38 10.47 -14.24
CA PRO A 432 -1.77 10.03 -12.99
C PRO A 432 -2.24 10.89 -11.81
N PHE A 433 -2.45 10.23 -10.68
CA PHE A 433 -2.84 10.93 -9.46
C PHE A 433 -1.81 12.00 -9.08
N GLN A 434 -2.31 13.17 -8.72
CA GLN A 434 -1.52 14.26 -8.15
C GLN A 434 -2.12 14.62 -6.80
N ASN A 435 -1.28 14.69 -5.77
CA ASN A 435 -1.73 14.99 -4.41
C ASN A 435 -1.97 16.50 -4.21
N THR A 436 -2.80 17.09 -5.07
CA THR A 436 -3.22 18.49 -5.01
C THR A 436 -4.73 18.59 -4.84
N ASP A 437 -5.21 19.64 -4.17
CA ASP A 437 -6.65 19.88 -4.02
C ASP A 437 -7.34 20.01 -5.38
N ALA A 438 -6.70 20.67 -6.34
CA ALA A 438 -7.20 20.80 -7.70
C ALA A 438 -7.42 19.44 -8.35
N PHE A 439 -6.40 18.55 -8.35
CA PHE A 439 -6.55 17.23 -8.94
C PHE A 439 -7.64 16.40 -8.25
N ARG A 440 -7.68 16.44 -6.91
CA ARG A 440 -8.71 15.73 -6.13
C ARG A 440 -10.11 16.21 -6.49
N ALA A 441 -10.31 17.50 -6.63
CA ALA A 441 -11.59 18.08 -7.02
C ALA A 441 -11.96 17.75 -8.48
N ASP A 442 -11.01 17.89 -9.42
CA ASP A 442 -11.19 17.63 -10.85
C ASP A 442 -11.50 16.16 -11.16
N SER A 443 -11.04 15.22 -10.31
CA SER A 443 -11.25 13.78 -10.48
C SER A 443 -12.45 13.23 -9.70
N SER A 444 -13.18 14.08 -8.97
CA SER A 444 -14.29 13.66 -8.12
C SER A 444 -15.65 13.98 -8.73
N PHE A 445 -16.54 12.99 -8.70
CA PHE A 445 -17.89 13.08 -9.24
C PHE A 445 -18.92 12.63 -8.19
N THR A 446 -20.05 13.33 -8.11
CA THR A 446 -21.23 12.85 -7.40
C THR A 446 -22.08 12.04 -8.39
N VAL A 447 -22.39 10.80 -8.06
CA VAL A 447 -23.30 9.95 -8.84
C VAL A 447 -24.71 10.34 -8.47
N VAL A 448 -25.47 10.86 -9.43
CA VAL A 448 -26.81 11.40 -9.22
C VAL A 448 -27.82 10.69 -10.09
N SER A 449 -29.13 10.92 -9.83
CA SER A 449 -30.22 10.48 -10.71
C SER A 449 -29.96 10.92 -12.15
N PRO A 450 -30.40 10.16 -13.16
CA PRO A 450 -30.15 10.49 -14.55
C PRO A 450 -30.75 11.86 -14.91
N MET A 451 -30.06 12.58 -15.79
CA MET A 451 -30.57 13.85 -16.32
C MET A 451 -31.64 13.64 -17.43
N ALA A 452 -31.63 12.45 -18.07
CA ALA A 452 -32.59 12.03 -19.09
C ALA A 452 -33.35 10.77 -18.68
#